data_92546e568b4b541afd1346e49e9258aa
#
_entry.id   92546e568b4b541afd1346e49e9258aa
#
_cell.length_a   1.000
_cell.length_b   1.000
_cell.length_c   1.000
_cell.angle_alpha   90.00
_cell.angle_beta   90.00
_cell.angle_gamma   90.00
#
_symmetry.space_group_name_H-M   'P 1'
#
loop_
_entity.id
_entity.type
_entity.pdbx_description
1 polymer ?
#
loop_
_entity_poly.entity_id
_entity_poly.type
_entity_poly.pdbx_seq_one_letter_code
_entity_poly.pdbx_strand_id
1 'polypeptide(L)'
;MNLTSLRSQCFHGLEPGPKLIVLGAVHGNETCGTRGIERLLGELDRGELQIVRGAVTFVPVTNPLAYLRGQRVGERNLNRNLGPKAAPQDYEDRIANALCPLLAAHDVLLDLHSFHTGGEPFAMLGPENNSGALEPFAHAAAEEAMALRLGARRLVEGWLDTYAAGVRTRLARTAPSERAQLLSTDPDYGVGTTEYMRRMGGYAITLECGQHQDPAAPDFAWRAIRNTLAQLGLTGETPPPARSDCELLKLVEVVDRLHAGDTFARAWASFDPVSAGDLIGTREDGTEVRAQRDGFIVFPNPAATPGNEWFYFARRSERALHT
;
A
#
# COMPACT_ATOMS: atom_id res chain seq x y z
N MET A 1 28.23 -0.09 0.99
CA MET A 1 27.92 1.21 1.60
C MET A 1 26.94 0.93 2.73
N ASN A 2 27.29 1.27 3.98
CA ASN A 2 26.38 1.09 5.11
C ASN A 2 25.45 2.31 5.18
N LEU A 3 24.21 2.14 4.73
CA LEU A 3 23.18 3.15 4.89
C LEU A 3 22.62 3.02 6.31
N THR A 4 22.84 4.04 7.15
CA THR A 4 22.56 3.98 8.60
C THR A 4 21.55 5.03 9.04
N SER A 5 20.92 5.76 8.10
CA SER A 5 19.98 6.84 8.43
C SER A 5 18.73 6.81 7.56
N LEU A 6 17.61 7.14 8.17
CA LEU A 6 16.36 7.50 7.50
C LEU A 6 16.27 9.04 7.46
N ARG A 7 16.08 9.60 6.26
CA ARG A 7 15.93 11.06 6.09
C ARG A 7 14.47 11.44 6.09
N SER A 8 14.11 12.42 6.91
CA SER A 8 12.81 13.06 6.88
C SER A 8 12.95 14.58 6.90
N GLN A 9 11.94 15.30 6.39
CA GLN A 9 11.83 16.76 6.45
C GLN A 9 10.45 17.09 7.01
N CYS A 10 10.41 17.94 8.05
CA CYS A 10 9.19 18.32 8.73
C CYS A 10 8.96 19.82 8.59
N PHE A 11 7.72 20.19 8.28
CA PHE A 11 7.23 21.56 8.21
C PHE A 11 6.11 21.75 9.24
N HIS A 12 6.19 22.83 10.01
CA HIS A 12 5.20 23.15 11.03
C HIS A 12 4.45 24.42 10.66
N GLY A 13 3.13 24.35 10.63
CA GLY A 13 2.29 25.53 10.64
C GLY A 13 2.32 26.23 12.00
N LEU A 14 1.97 27.50 12.02
CA LEU A 14 1.97 28.28 13.27
C LEU A 14 0.68 28.08 14.10
N GLU A 15 -0.34 27.45 13.51
CA GLU A 15 -1.59 27.15 14.19
C GLU A 15 -1.72 25.64 14.48
N PRO A 16 -2.44 25.24 15.52
CA PRO A 16 -2.74 23.84 15.81
C PRO A 16 -3.48 23.18 14.65
N GLY A 17 -3.15 21.91 14.36
CA GLY A 17 -3.80 21.12 13.30
C GLY A 17 -3.32 19.69 13.30
N PRO A 18 -3.81 18.85 12.35
CA PRO A 18 -3.41 17.46 12.21
C PRO A 18 -1.94 17.34 11.80
N LYS A 19 -1.39 16.15 12.04
CA LYS A 19 -0.01 15.77 11.68
C LYS A 19 -0.06 14.72 10.58
N LEU A 20 0.39 15.09 9.39
CA LEU A 20 0.47 14.20 8.24
C LEU A 20 1.91 13.70 8.08
N ILE A 21 2.07 12.41 7.81
CA ILE A 21 3.31 11.85 7.28
C ILE A 21 3.08 11.33 5.87
N VAL A 22 4.02 11.62 4.95
CA VAL A 22 3.97 11.16 3.56
C VAL A 22 5.22 10.35 3.28
N LEU A 23 5.04 9.10 2.84
CA LEU A 23 6.12 8.19 2.51
C LEU A 23 6.24 8.00 1.00
N GLY A 24 7.48 7.92 0.52
CA GLY A 24 7.84 7.45 -0.82
C GLY A 24 8.88 6.35 -0.72
N ALA A 25 8.99 5.52 -1.75
CA ALA A 25 9.96 4.44 -1.88
C ALA A 25 10.06 3.54 -0.63
N VAL A 26 8.93 3.08 -0.11
CA VAL A 26 8.86 1.93 0.83
C VAL A 26 9.37 0.68 0.12
N HIS A 27 9.06 0.55 -1.17
CA HIS A 27 9.72 -0.34 -2.11
C HIS A 27 10.66 0.48 -3.01
N GLY A 28 11.91 0.09 -3.13
CA GLY A 28 12.94 0.96 -3.71
C GLY A 28 12.82 1.22 -5.22
N ASN A 29 12.15 0.35 -5.97
CA ASN A 29 11.87 0.51 -7.39
C ASN A 29 10.59 1.34 -7.68
N GLU A 30 9.86 1.77 -6.65
CA GLU A 30 8.62 2.54 -6.73
C GLU A 30 8.90 4.03 -6.51
N THR A 31 9.42 4.70 -7.54
CA THR A 31 10.02 6.03 -7.40
C THR A 31 9.05 7.21 -7.61
N CYS A 32 7.79 6.94 -7.99
CA CYS A 32 6.80 7.99 -8.26
C CYS A 32 6.54 8.86 -7.03
N GLY A 33 6.41 8.24 -5.84
CA GLY A 33 6.22 8.93 -4.57
C GLY A 33 7.40 9.82 -4.21
N THR A 34 8.64 9.32 -4.36
CA THR A 34 9.87 10.10 -4.15
C THR A 34 9.86 11.37 -5.00
N ARG A 35 9.58 11.24 -6.30
CA ARG A 35 9.56 12.39 -7.24
C ARG A 35 8.43 13.36 -6.93
N GLY A 36 7.25 12.86 -6.55
CA GLY A 36 6.12 13.69 -6.13
C GLY A 36 6.44 14.50 -4.88
N ILE A 37 7.06 13.87 -3.88
CA ILE A 37 7.52 14.53 -2.64
C ILE A 37 8.61 15.56 -2.95
N GLU A 38 9.64 15.21 -3.73
CA GLU A 38 10.73 16.13 -4.07
C GLU A 38 10.24 17.38 -4.80
N ARG A 39 9.28 17.22 -5.71
CA ARG A 39 8.63 18.37 -6.36
C ARG A 39 7.93 19.27 -5.37
N LEU A 40 7.16 18.70 -4.43
CA LEU A 40 6.44 19.46 -3.41
C LEU A 40 7.39 20.16 -2.45
N LEU A 41 8.48 19.51 -2.03
CA LEU A 41 9.53 20.12 -1.21
C LEU A 41 10.12 21.34 -1.89
N GLY A 42 10.35 21.29 -3.20
CA GLY A 42 10.79 22.44 -3.99
C GLY A 42 9.78 23.60 -3.99
N GLU A 43 8.47 23.32 -3.99
CA GLU A 43 7.42 24.37 -3.88
C GLU A 43 7.42 25.03 -2.49
N LEU A 44 7.57 24.20 -1.43
CA LEU A 44 7.70 24.71 -0.05
C LEU A 44 8.95 25.56 0.14
N ASP A 45 10.10 25.11 -0.38
CA ASP A 45 11.37 25.83 -0.27
C ASP A 45 11.35 27.18 -1.00
N ARG A 46 10.59 27.30 -2.10
CA ARG A 46 10.40 28.55 -2.85
C ARG A 46 9.28 29.45 -2.27
N GLY A 47 8.55 28.97 -1.26
CA GLY A 47 7.41 29.69 -0.68
C GLY A 47 6.16 29.72 -1.59
N GLU A 48 6.12 28.90 -2.63
CA GLU A 48 4.96 28.74 -3.53
C GLU A 48 3.80 27.99 -2.86
N LEU A 49 4.11 27.20 -1.84
CA LEU A 49 3.17 26.53 -0.96
C LEU A 49 3.61 26.76 0.49
N GLN A 50 2.66 26.90 1.40
CA GLN A 50 2.95 27.11 2.82
C GLN A 50 2.10 26.17 3.68
N ILE A 51 2.71 25.62 4.72
CA ILE A 51 2.00 24.89 5.77
C ILE A 51 1.57 25.91 6.80
N VAL A 52 0.27 26.15 6.91
CA VAL A 52 -0.29 27.23 7.76
C VAL A 52 -0.70 26.73 9.14
N ARG A 53 -1.05 25.43 9.27
CA ARG A 53 -1.42 24.81 10.54
C ARG A 53 -0.95 23.35 10.61
N GLY A 54 -0.92 22.76 11.82
CA GLY A 54 -0.50 21.38 12.05
C GLY A 54 0.94 21.12 11.66
N ALA A 55 1.22 19.94 11.16
CA ALA A 55 2.56 19.57 10.68
C ALA A 55 2.49 18.59 9.52
N VAL A 56 3.48 18.62 8.65
CA VAL A 56 3.69 17.57 7.65
C VAL A 56 5.13 17.10 7.67
N THR A 57 5.32 15.78 7.69
CA THR A 57 6.62 15.12 7.60
C THR A 57 6.71 14.36 6.29
N PHE A 58 7.74 14.64 5.51
CA PHE A 58 8.04 13.93 4.26
C PHE A 58 9.21 12.98 4.45
N VAL A 59 9.05 11.74 4.00
CA VAL A 59 10.09 10.72 3.91
C VAL A 59 10.22 10.29 2.45
N PRO A 60 11.02 11.00 1.63
CA PRO A 60 11.08 10.74 0.18
C PRO A 60 11.55 9.33 -0.17
N VAL A 61 12.45 8.77 0.65
CA VAL A 61 12.99 7.41 0.48
C VAL A 61 12.91 6.68 1.81
N THR A 62 11.89 5.83 1.96
CA THR A 62 11.64 5.11 3.22
C THR A 62 12.54 3.87 3.37
N ASN A 63 12.90 3.21 2.25
CA ASN A 63 13.87 2.11 2.25
C ASN A 63 15.12 2.47 1.42
N PRO A 64 16.11 3.16 2.01
CA PRO A 64 17.32 3.60 1.29
C PRO A 64 18.10 2.48 0.61
N LEU A 65 18.19 1.28 1.21
CA LEU A 65 18.93 0.16 0.64
C LEU A 65 18.23 -0.38 -0.63
N ALA A 66 16.93 -0.58 -0.56
CA ALA A 66 16.12 -1.01 -1.69
C ALA A 66 16.17 0.03 -2.84
N TYR A 67 16.06 1.31 -2.49
CA TYR A 67 16.10 2.43 -3.44
C TYR A 67 17.46 2.52 -4.15
N LEU A 68 18.56 2.43 -3.42
CA LEU A 68 19.90 2.44 -4.00
C LEU A 68 20.13 1.28 -4.99
N ARG A 69 19.54 0.13 -4.71
CA ARG A 69 19.61 -1.05 -5.57
C ARG A 69 18.62 -1.01 -6.75
N GLY A 70 17.68 -0.07 -6.76
CA GLY A 70 16.56 -0.06 -7.72
C GLY A 70 15.69 -1.32 -7.65
N GLN A 71 15.59 -1.93 -6.47
CA GLN A 71 14.87 -3.17 -6.22
C GLN A 71 13.68 -2.94 -5.30
N ARG A 72 12.71 -3.86 -5.34
CA ARG A 72 11.53 -3.80 -4.47
C ARG A 72 11.93 -3.84 -2.99
N VAL A 73 12.89 -4.68 -2.63
CA VAL A 73 13.32 -4.94 -1.24
C VAL A 73 14.82 -4.73 -1.07
N GLY A 74 15.24 -4.39 0.13
CA GLY A 74 16.64 -4.36 0.53
C GLY A 74 17.14 -5.77 0.88
N GLU A 75 16.78 -6.26 2.03
CA GLU A 75 17.04 -7.64 2.52
C GLU A 75 15.72 -8.40 2.63
N ARG A 76 14.64 -7.74 3.04
CA ARG A 76 13.25 -8.26 3.03
C ARG A 76 12.26 -7.17 2.64
N ASN A 77 10.96 -7.50 2.57
CA ASN A 77 9.92 -6.52 2.30
C ASN A 77 9.63 -5.68 3.56
N LEU A 78 9.95 -4.37 3.53
CA LEU A 78 9.68 -3.45 4.63
C LEU A 78 8.17 -3.34 4.93
N ASN A 79 7.33 -3.45 3.89
CA ASN A 79 5.87 -3.35 4.01
C ASN A 79 5.23 -4.70 4.43
N ARG A 80 5.93 -5.47 5.24
CA ARG A 80 5.49 -6.71 5.86
C ARG A 80 6.07 -6.82 7.26
N ASN A 81 5.28 -7.36 8.20
CA ASN A 81 5.70 -7.56 9.59
C ASN A 81 6.32 -6.30 10.19
N LEU A 82 5.76 -5.12 9.83
CA LEU A 82 6.24 -3.83 10.29
C LEU A 82 5.91 -3.65 11.77
N GLY A 83 6.93 -3.34 12.52
CA GLY A 83 6.84 -3.06 13.95
C GLY A 83 8.22 -2.92 14.57
N PRO A 84 8.35 -2.25 15.73
CA PRO A 84 9.63 -2.13 16.42
C PRO A 84 10.17 -3.51 16.81
N LYS A 85 11.48 -3.72 16.61
CA LYS A 85 12.17 -4.97 16.96
C LYS A 85 13.26 -4.70 17.99
N ALA A 86 13.16 -5.36 19.15
CA ALA A 86 14.17 -5.25 20.22
C ALA A 86 15.55 -5.78 19.75
N ALA A 87 15.55 -6.79 18.88
CA ALA A 87 16.75 -7.39 18.29
C ALA A 87 16.60 -7.42 16.76
N PRO A 88 16.95 -6.32 16.05
CA PRO A 88 16.84 -6.25 14.59
C PRO A 88 17.68 -7.32 13.90
N GLN A 89 17.10 -8.10 13.01
CA GLN A 89 17.75 -9.21 12.31
C GLN A 89 18.25 -8.80 10.91
N ASP A 90 17.59 -7.81 10.29
CA ASP A 90 17.86 -7.35 8.94
C ASP A 90 17.87 -5.81 8.85
N TYR A 91 18.09 -5.31 7.64
CA TYR A 91 18.12 -3.88 7.39
C TYR A 91 16.74 -3.25 7.61
N GLU A 92 15.67 -3.92 7.18
CA GLU A 92 14.31 -3.42 7.30
C GLU A 92 13.84 -3.37 8.76
N ASP A 93 14.30 -4.26 9.62
CA ASP A 93 14.05 -4.15 11.07
C ASP A 93 14.67 -2.87 11.66
N ARG A 94 15.89 -2.51 11.21
CA ARG A 94 16.54 -1.26 11.63
C ARG A 94 15.80 -0.02 11.12
N ILE A 95 15.30 -0.06 9.87
CA ILE A 95 14.44 1.00 9.32
C ILE A 95 13.12 1.06 10.09
N ALA A 96 12.48 -0.07 10.37
CA ALA A 96 11.24 -0.12 11.14
C ALA A 96 11.41 0.54 12.52
N ASN A 97 12.54 0.32 13.21
CA ASN A 97 12.83 0.94 14.50
C ASN A 97 12.96 2.48 14.41
N ALA A 98 13.33 3.03 13.25
CA ALA A 98 13.36 4.47 13.02
C ALA A 98 12.00 5.01 12.50
N LEU A 99 11.30 4.24 11.67
CA LEU A 99 10.05 4.66 11.03
C LEU A 99 8.84 4.57 11.97
N CYS A 100 8.72 3.47 12.73
CA CYS A 100 7.55 3.24 13.57
C CYS A 100 7.29 4.35 14.60
N PRO A 101 8.29 4.92 15.29
CA PRO A 101 8.07 6.07 16.16
C PRO A 101 7.58 7.32 15.41
N LEU A 102 8.02 7.53 14.15
CA LEU A 102 7.52 8.62 13.33
C LEU A 102 6.05 8.39 12.98
N LEU A 103 5.68 7.18 12.54
CA LEU A 103 4.28 6.85 12.25
C LEU A 103 3.40 7.09 13.49
N ALA A 104 3.80 6.55 14.64
CA ALA A 104 3.04 6.70 15.89
C ALA A 104 2.91 8.15 16.40
N ALA A 105 3.76 9.07 15.93
CA ALA A 105 3.70 10.50 16.30
C ALA A 105 2.80 11.34 15.38
N HIS A 106 2.19 10.73 14.34
CA HIS A 106 1.33 11.38 13.36
C HIS A 106 -0.10 10.86 13.44
N ASP A 107 -1.04 11.66 12.91
CA ASP A 107 -2.47 11.33 12.89
C ASP A 107 -2.88 10.67 11.58
N VAL A 108 -2.18 11.00 10.48
CA VAL A 108 -2.52 10.61 9.11
C VAL A 108 -1.29 10.16 8.35
N LEU A 109 -1.42 9.08 7.57
CA LEU A 109 -0.38 8.61 6.65
C LEU A 109 -0.90 8.60 5.21
N LEU A 110 -0.12 9.16 4.29
CA LEU A 110 -0.22 8.91 2.85
C LEU A 110 1.02 8.15 2.39
N ASP A 111 0.86 6.88 2.02
CA ASP A 111 1.94 6.01 1.56
C ASP A 111 1.86 5.84 0.04
N LEU A 112 2.88 6.33 -0.68
CA LEU A 112 2.90 6.44 -2.14
C LEU A 112 3.66 5.27 -2.76
N HIS A 113 2.93 4.46 -3.50
CA HIS A 113 3.39 3.26 -4.18
C HIS A 113 3.16 3.32 -5.69
N SER A 114 3.66 2.32 -6.39
CA SER A 114 3.33 1.99 -7.78
C SER A 114 3.44 0.48 -8.00
N PHE A 115 2.91 -0.03 -9.12
CA PHE A 115 2.88 -1.46 -9.42
C PHE A 115 3.52 -1.78 -10.77
N HIS A 116 3.88 -3.05 -10.99
CA HIS A 116 4.67 -3.46 -12.15
C HIS A 116 3.87 -3.81 -13.40
N THR A 117 2.59 -4.22 -13.28
CA THR A 117 1.71 -4.50 -14.42
C THR A 117 0.91 -3.28 -14.82
N GLY A 118 0.30 -3.28 -16.01
CA GLY A 118 -0.60 -2.21 -16.41
C GLY A 118 -1.81 -2.05 -15.47
N GLY A 119 -2.41 -0.88 -15.46
CA GLY A 119 -3.58 -0.56 -14.65
C GLY A 119 -3.69 0.93 -14.33
N GLU A 120 -4.89 1.35 -13.95
CA GLU A 120 -5.13 2.73 -13.48
C GLU A 120 -4.70 2.91 -12.01
N PRO A 121 -4.37 4.14 -11.59
CA PRO A 121 -4.13 4.45 -10.19
C PRO A 121 -5.32 4.07 -9.30
N PHE A 122 -5.03 3.59 -8.09
CA PHE A 122 -6.05 3.24 -7.11
C PHE A 122 -5.57 3.44 -5.68
N ALA A 123 -6.50 3.56 -4.73
CA ALA A 123 -6.20 3.71 -3.32
C ALA A 123 -6.68 2.49 -2.52
N MET A 124 -5.89 2.08 -1.53
CA MET A 124 -6.26 1.01 -0.62
C MET A 124 -6.81 1.60 0.68
N LEU A 125 -8.02 1.20 1.02
CA LEU A 125 -8.72 1.57 2.25
C LEU A 125 -8.56 0.50 3.33
N GLY A 126 -8.57 0.94 4.57
CA GLY A 126 -8.75 0.07 5.72
C GLY A 126 -10.20 -0.46 5.85
N PRO A 127 -10.43 -1.28 6.87
CA PRO A 127 -11.76 -1.81 7.14
C PRO A 127 -12.72 -0.71 7.60
N GLU A 128 -14.01 -1.04 7.71
CA GLU A 128 -14.94 -0.22 8.48
C GLU A 128 -14.54 -0.18 9.96
N ASN A 129 -15.07 0.78 10.70
CA ASN A 129 -14.80 0.88 12.14
C ASN A 129 -15.11 -0.44 12.86
N ASN A 130 -14.13 -0.94 13.59
CA ASN A 130 -14.24 -2.22 14.29
C ASN A 130 -13.29 -2.30 15.49
N SER A 131 -13.55 -3.28 16.37
CA SER A 131 -12.70 -3.61 17.51
C SER A 131 -12.08 -5.01 17.38
N GLY A 132 -11.97 -5.54 16.16
CA GLY A 132 -11.36 -6.85 15.87
C GLY A 132 -9.87 -6.88 16.19
N ALA A 133 -9.33 -8.08 16.45
CA ALA A 133 -7.94 -8.22 16.86
C ALA A 133 -6.94 -7.98 15.71
N LEU A 134 -7.33 -8.30 14.47
CA LEU A 134 -6.41 -8.24 13.33
C LEU A 134 -6.10 -6.79 12.92
N GLU A 135 -7.13 -5.96 12.76
CA GLU A 135 -7.01 -4.56 12.34
C GLU A 135 -8.07 -3.70 13.02
N PRO A 136 -7.91 -3.38 14.34
CA PRO A 136 -8.84 -2.49 15.03
C PRO A 136 -8.78 -1.10 14.39
N PHE A 137 -9.94 -0.50 14.11
CA PHE A 137 -10.00 0.79 13.42
C PHE A 137 -11.19 1.63 13.85
N ALA A 138 -11.00 2.95 13.95
CA ALA A 138 -12.00 3.89 14.43
C ALA A 138 -12.19 5.13 13.52
N HIS A 139 -11.44 5.24 12.42
CA HIS A 139 -11.40 6.45 11.58
C HIS A 139 -11.82 6.19 10.13
N ALA A 140 -12.65 5.18 9.87
CA ALA A 140 -13.05 4.79 8.53
C ALA A 140 -13.65 5.95 7.71
N ALA A 141 -14.48 6.80 8.31
CA ALA A 141 -15.08 7.95 7.62
C ALA A 141 -14.04 9.02 7.23
N ALA A 142 -13.04 9.29 8.09
CA ALA A 142 -11.98 10.26 7.79
C ALA A 142 -11.05 9.74 6.68
N GLU A 143 -10.71 8.45 6.73
CA GLU A 143 -9.90 7.79 5.72
C GLU A 143 -10.62 7.77 4.36
N GLU A 144 -11.91 7.45 4.33
CA GLU A 144 -12.75 7.47 3.13
C GLU A 144 -12.86 8.88 2.53
N ALA A 145 -13.09 9.90 3.38
CA ALA A 145 -13.15 11.29 2.93
C ALA A 145 -11.83 11.76 2.30
N MET A 146 -10.68 11.26 2.77
CA MET A 146 -9.37 11.47 2.17
C MET A 146 -9.27 10.73 0.83
N ALA A 147 -9.60 9.44 0.79
CA ALA A 147 -9.49 8.61 -0.41
C ALA A 147 -10.26 9.17 -1.61
N LEU A 148 -11.49 9.64 -1.36
CA LEU A 148 -12.36 10.23 -2.39
C LEU A 148 -11.80 11.52 -3.03
N ARG A 149 -10.72 12.08 -2.46
CA ARG A 149 -10.07 13.32 -2.95
C ARG A 149 -8.68 13.12 -3.52
N LEU A 150 -8.11 11.92 -3.44
CA LEU A 150 -6.76 11.64 -3.98
C LEU A 150 -6.69 11.67 -5.51
N GLY A 151 -7.82 11.54 -6.20
CA GLY A 151 -7.90 11.55 -7.66
C GLY A 151 -8.07 10.15 -8.28
N ALA A 152 -7.87 9.08 -7.54
CA ALA A 152 -8.14 7.72 -8.00
C ALA A 152 -9.66 7.47 -8.13
N ARG A 153 -10.07 6.75 -9.20
CA ARG A 153 -11.47 6.32 -9.40
C ARG A 153 -11.76 5.00 -8.73
N ARG A 154 -10.73 4.22 -8.43
CA ARG A 154 -10.86 2.89 -7.85
C ARG A 154 -10.29 2.87 -6.45
N LEU A 155 -11.11 2.33 -5.54
CA LEU A 155 -10.75 2.08 -4.16
C LEU A 155 -10.77 0.58 -3.93
N VAL A 156 -9.87 0.09 -3.07
CA VAL A 156 -9.73 -1.35 -2.77
C VAL A 156 -9.67 -1.52 -1.26
N GLU A 157 -10.49 -2.41 -0.71
CA GLU A 157 -10.47 -2.78 0.72
C GLU A 157 -10.17 -4.26 0.92
N GLY A 158 -10.00 -4.68 2.18
CA GLY A 158 -9.90 -6.09 2.56
C GLY A 158 -8.48 -6.68 2.43
N TRP A 159 -7.46 -5.84 2.39
CA TRP A 159 -6.07 -6.28 2.25
C TRP A 159 -5.64 -7.25 3.35
N LEU A 160 -5.64 -6.83 4.61
CA LEU A 160 -5.06 -7.63 5.70
C LEU A 160 -5.89 -8.90 5.98
N ASP A 161 -7.22 -8.81 5.91
CA ASP A 161 -8.11 -9.97 6.05
C ASP A 161 -7.83 -11.04 5.00
N THR A 162 -7.68 -10.62 3.74
CA THR A 162 -7.40 -11.52 2.61
C THR A 162 -6.01 -12.12 2.73
N TYR A 163 -5.02 -11.31 3.11
CA TYR A 163 -3.67 -11.79 3.37
C TYR A 163 -3.63 -12.83 4.50
N ALA A 164 -4.25 -12.52 5.62
CA ALA A 164 -4.35 -13.43 6.78
C ALA A 164 -5.10 -14.74 6.43
N ALA A 165 -6.15 -14.67 5.60
CA ALA A 165 -6.83 -15.84 5.09
C ALA A 165 -5.90 -16.69 4.20
N GLY A 166 -5.08 -16.07 3.37
CA GLY A 166 -4.05 -16.73 2.57
C GLY A 166 -3.02 -17.47 3.43
N VAL A 167 -2.52 -16.84 4.49
CA VAL A 167 -1.60 -17.48 5.45
C VAL A 167 -2.25 -18.72 6.08
N ARG A 168 -3.50 -18.62 6.54
CA ARG A 168 -4.24 -19.77 7.10
C ARG A 168 -4.39 -20.90 6.07
N THR A 169 -4.67 -20.56 4.82
CA THR A 169 -4.79 -21.55 3.74
C THR A 169 -3.45 -22.25 3.46
N ARG A 170 -2.34 -21.50 3.44
CA ARG A 170 -0.98 -22.07 3.29
C ARG A 170 -0.66 -23.03 4.43
N LEU A 171 -0.91 -22.62 5.67
CA LEU A 171 -0.71 -23.47 6.84
C LEU A 171 -1.54 -24.77 6.81
N ALA A 172 -2.78 -24.70 6.35
CA ALA A 172 -3.65 -25.88 6.25
C ALA A 172 -3.17 -26.89 5.21
N ARG A 173 -2.53 -26.41 4.11
CA ARG A 173 -2.00 -27.26 3.02
C ARG A 173 -0.63 -27.83 3.31
N THR A 174 0.14 -27.22 4.22
CA THR A 174 1.55 -27.54 4.47
C THR A 174 1.71 -28.43 5.69
N ALA A 175 2.40 -29.54 5.55
CA ALA A 175 2.69 -30.44 6.67
C ALA A 175 3.49 -29.68 7.77
N PRO A 176 3.27 -29.98 9.05
CA PRO A 176 3.95 -29.26 10.14
C PRO A 176 5.48 -29.22 10.01
N SER A 177 6.10 -30.29 9.50
CA SER A 177 7.56 -30.40 9.27
C SER A 177 8.07 -29.49 8.15
N GLU A 178 7.21 -29.00 7.27
CA GLU A 178 7.57 -28.18 6.10
C GLU A 178 7.24 -26.70 6.30
N ARG A 179 6.53 -26.35 7.38
CA ARG A 179 6.08 -24.98 7.63
C ARG A 179 7.20 -23.96 7.78
N ALA A 180 8.40 -24.41 8.16
CA ALA A 180 9.58 -23.55 8.22
C ALA A 180 10.02 -22.99 6.85
N GLN A 181 9.53 -23.57 5.75
CA GLN A 181 9.81 -23.12 4.37
C GLN A 181 8.79 -22.06 3.90
N LEU A 182 7.70 -21.85 4.64
CA LEU A 182 6.72 -20.82 4.30
C LEU A 182 7.30 -19.43 4.57
N LEU A 183 6.91 -18.47 3.71
CA LEU A 183 7.27 -17.05 3.89
C LEU A 183 6.87 -16.54 5.27
N SER A 184 5.69 -16.91 5.75
CA SER A 184 5.24 -16.65 7.11
C SER A 184 4.15 -17.63 7.53
N THR A 185 4.13 -17.90 8.85
CA THR A 185 3.06 -18.64 9.52
C THR A 185 2.17 -17.73 10.37
N ASP A 186 2.47 -16.43 10.42
CA ASP A 186 1.76 -15.44 11.21
C ASP A 186 0.76 -14.68 10.31
N PRO A 187 -0.56 -14.72 10.60
CA PRO A 187 -1.55 -13.90 9.91
C PRO A 187 -1.26 -12.41 9.93
N ASP A 188 -0.58 -11.93 10.98
CA ASP A 188 -0.16 -10.53 11.14
C ASP A 188 1.05 -10.15 10.26
N TYR A 189 1.68 -11.11 9.59
CA TYR A 189 2.82 -10.80 8.71
C TYR A 189 2.48 -9.82 7.60
N GLY A 190 1.20 -9.71 7.19
CA GLY A 190 0.71 -8.74 6.23
C GLY A 190 0.77 -7.27 6.69
N VAL A 191 1.03 -7.02 7.98
CA VAL A 191 1.07 -5.65 8.54
C VAL A 191 2.18 -4.85 7.90
N GLY A 192 1.79 -3.81 7.18
CA GLY A 192 2.67 -2.81 6.59
C GLY A 192 2.52 -1.44 7.27
N THR A 193 2.85 -0.40 6.54
CA THR A 193 2.85 0.98 7.03
C THR A 193 1.46 1.46 7.42
N THR A 194 0.46 1.18 6.59
CA THR A 194 -0.92 1.63 6.79
C THR A 194 -1.60 0.89 7.94
N GLU A 195 -1.43 -0.42 8.04
CA GLU A 195 -1.96 -1.22 9.14
C GLU A 195 -1.30 -0.83 10.46
N TYR A 196 0.03 -0.59 10.45
CA TYR A 196 0.73 -0.11 11.63
C TYR A 196 0.19 1.26 12.08
N MET A 197 -0.01 2.20 11.15
CA MET A 197 -0.56 3.51 11.44
C MET A 197 -1.95 3.43 12.09
N ARG A 198 -2.85 2.58 11.56
CA ARG A 198 -4.18 2.34 12.14
C ARG A 198 -4.09 1.75 13.54
N ARG A 199 -3.17 0.80 13.78
CA ARG A 199 -2.93 0.22 15.12
C ARG A 199 -2.42 1.25 16.13
N MET A 200 -1.75 2.32 15.66
CA MET A 200 -1.31 3.43 16.53
C MET A 200 -2.38 4.49 16.74
N GLY A 201 -3.59 4.28 16.24
CA GLY A 201 -4.74 5.18 16.45
C GLY A 201 -4.90 6.26 15.40
N GLY A 202 -4.10 6.26 14.34
CA GLY A 202 -4.26 7.13 13.18
C GLY A 202 -5.08 6.49 12.06
N TYR A 203 -5.05 7.11 10.86
CA TYR A 203 -5.60 6.52 9.65
C TYR A 203 -4.65 6.70 8.47
N ALA A 204 -4.82 5.86 7.44
CA ALA A 204 -3.79 5.74 6.43
C ALA A 204 -4.31 5.26 5.09
N ILE A 205 -3.72 5.74 4.01
CA ILE A 205 -3.98 5.24 2.66
C ILE A 205 -2.68 4.85 1.99
N THR A 206 -2.63 3.64 1.44
CA THR A 206 -1.68 3.28 0.40
C THR A 206 -2.26 3.73 -0.93
N LEU A 207 -1.54 4.62 -1.63
CA LEU A 207 -1.92 5.10 -2.95
C LEU A 207 -1.00 4.50 -4.01
N GLU A 208 -1.55 3.68 -4.86
CA GLU A 208 -0.91 3.10 -6.03
C GLU A 208 -1.03 4.09 -7.18
N CYS A 209 0.02 4.85 -7.45
CA CYS A 209 0.01 6.01 -8.35
C CYS A 209 0.03 5.66 -9.85
N GLY A 210 0.10 4.37 -10.19
CA GLY A 210 0.18 3.87 -11.56
C GLY A 210 1.29 2.83 -11.73
N GLN A 211 1.57 2.45 -12.96
CA GLN A 211 2.66 1.52 -13.29
C GLN A 211 4.02 2.17 -13.02
N HIS A 212 5.04 1.40 -12.58
CA HIS A 212 6.37 1.92 -12.17
C HIS A 212 7.02 2.87 -13.19
N GLN A 213 6.82 2.62 -14.47
CA GLN A 213 7.44 3.38 -15.57
C GLN A 213 6.48 4.40 -16.22
N ASP A 214 5.26 4.53 -15.70
CA ASP A 214 4.31 5.52 -16.19
C ASP A 214 4.85 6.94 -15.92
N PRO A 215 5.12 7.75 -16.95
CA PRO A 215 5.61 9.11 -16.77
C PRO A 215 4.61 10.02 -16.04
N ALA A 216 3.33 9.67 -16.00
CA ALA A 216 2.29 10.41 -15.29
C ALA A 216 2.22 10.09 -13.80
N ALA A 217 2.78 8.96 -13.35
CA ALA A 217 2.69 8.52 -11.95
C ALA A 217 3.30 9.53 -10.95
N PRO A 218 4.44 10.20 -11.20
CA PRO A 218 4.95 11.23 -10.30
C PRO A 218 4.03 12.46 -10.18
N ASP A 219 3.41 12.88 -11.28
CA ASP A 219 2.43 13.96 -11.26
C ASP A 219 1.16 13.59 -10.51
N PHE A 220 0.74 12.32 -10.62
CA PHE A 220 -0.38 11.81 -9.85
C PHE A 220 -0.06 11.82 -8.35
N ALA A 221 1.11 11.33 -7.95
CA ALA A 221 1.59 11.36 -6.57
C ALA A 221 1.64 12.79 -6.01
N TRP A 222 2.22 13.72 -6.74
CA TRP A 222 2.30 15.14 -6.36
C TRP A 222 0.90 15.76 -6.16
N ARG A 223 -0.05 15.55 -7.09
CA ARG A 223 -1.42 16.04 -6.93
C ARG A 223 -2.11 15.43 -5.72
N ALA A 224 -1.93 14.13 -5.48
CA ALA A 224 -2.50 13.47 -4.33
C ALA A 224 -1.98 14.03 -3.00
N ILE A 225 -0.68 14.36 -2.92
CA ILE A 225 -0.12 15.04 -1.73
C ILE A 225 -0.80 16.40 -1.54
N ARG A 226 -0.89 17.24 -2.58
CA ARG A 226 -1.55 18.56 -2.47
C ARG A 226 -3.01 18.46 -2.05
N ASN A 227 -3.74 17.53 -2.66
CA ASN A 227 -5.14 17.28 -2.30
C ASN A 227 -5.30 16.86 -0.83
N THR A 228 -4.37 16.02 -0.34
CA THR A 228 -4.35 15.61 1.08
C THR A 228 -4.05 16.78 2.01
N LEU A 229 -3.05 17.60 1.68
CA LEU A 229 -2.72 18.80 2.46
C LEU A 229 -3.91 19.76 2.54
N ALA A 230 -4.57 20.02 1.41
CA ALA A 230 -5.77 20.85 1.35
C ALA A 230 -6.95 20.24 2.13
N GLN A 231 -7.19 18.92 1.97
CA GLN A 231 -8.26 18.20 2.67
C GLN A 231 -8.10 18.25 4.20
N LEU A 232 -6.87 18.18 4.68
CA LEU A 232 -6.55 18.26 6.10
C LEU A 232 -6.49 19.71 6.62
N GLY A 233 -6.65 20.70 5.72
CA GLY A 233 -6.53 22.11 6.05
C GLY A 233 -5.12 22.53 6.47
N LEU A 234 -4.10 21.78 6.07
CA LEU A 234 -2.70 22.07 6.37
C LEU A 234 -2.17 23.26 5.55
N THR A 235 -2.79 23.53 4.40
CA THR A 235 -2.52 24.68 3.54
C THR A 235 -3.74 25.58 3.44
N GLY A 236 -3.57 26.79 2.89
CA GLY A 236 -4.69 27.71 2.59
C GLY A 236 -5.49 27.33 1.34
N GLU A 237 -5.20 26.20 0.70
CA GLU A 237 -5.87 25.76 -0.52
C GLU A 237 -7.22 25.12 -0.21
N THR A 238 -8.17 25.31 -1.13
CA THR A 238 -9.47 24.63 -1.07
C THR A 238 -9.32 23.17 -1.49
N PRO A 239 -9.79 22.20 -0.70
CA PRO A 239 -9.73 20.82 -1.09
C PRO A 239 -10.59 20.55 -2.33
N PRO A 240 -10.19 19.62 -3.21
CA PRO A 240 -11.05 19.22 -4.31
C PRO A 240 -12.33 18.58 -3.78
N PRO A 241 -13.44 18.64 -4.57
CA PRO A 241 -14.65 17.93 -4.21
C PRO A 241 -14.40 16.42 -4.11
N ALA A 242 -15.15 15.75 -3.24
CA ALA A 242 -15.15 14.30 -3.21
C ALA A 242 -15.64 13.75 -4.57
N ARG A 243 -14.98 12.72 -5.06
CA ARG A 243 -15.43 12.03 -6.29
C ARG A 243 -16.67 11.20 -6.00
N SER A 244 -17.69 11.35 -6.83
CA SER A 244 -18.93 10.55 -6.74
C SER A 244 -18.92 9.34 -7.67
N ASP A 245 -17.92 9.20 -8.55
CA ASP A 245 -17.80 8.14 -9.55
C ASP A 245 -16.74 7.07 -9.16
N CYS A 246 -16.43 6.95 -7.88
CA CYS A 246 -15.53 5.93 -7.38
C CYS A 246 -16.18 4.53 -7.36
N GLU A 247 -15.42 3.53 -7.78
CA GLU A 247 -15.73 2.12 -7.63
C GLU A 247 -14.97 1.54 -6.44
N LEU A 248 -15.69 0.92 -5.48
CA LEU A 248 -15.05 0.21 -4.37
C LEU A 248 -15.05 -1.29 -4.63
N LEU A 249 -13.86 -1.88 -4.60
CA LEU A 249 -13.63 -3.31 -4.74
C LEU A 249 -13.14 -3.87 -3.40
N LYS A 250 -13.50 -5.12 -3.12
CA LYS A 250 -13.01 -5.88 -1.96
C LYS A 250 -12.15 -7.04 -2.42
N LEU A 251 -10.92 -7.12 -1.93
CA LEU A 251 -10.09 -8.32 -2.04
C LEU A 251 -10.76 -9.44 -1.26
N VAL A 252 -10.89 -10.61 -1.87
CA VAL A 252 -11.58 -11.76 -1.25
C VAL A 252 -10.77 -13.05 -1.28
N GLU A 253 -9.72 -13.10 -2.09
CA GLU A 253 -8.86 -14.26 -2.21
C GLU A 253 -7.46 -13.86 -2.66
N VAL A 254 -6.44 -14.56 -2.15
CA VAL A 254 -5.09 -14.54 -2.69
C VAL A 254 -4.75 -15.92 -3.22
N VAL A 255 -4.22 -15.94 -4.44
CA VAL A 255 -3.79 -17.17 -5.11
C VAL A 255 -2.28 -17.16 -5.22
N ASP A 256 -1.62 -18.16 -4.64
CA ASP A 256 -0.18 -18.29 -4.69
C ASP A 256 0.30 -18.94 -5.99
N ARG A 257 1.49 -18.53 -6.46
CA ARG A 257 2.25 -19.34 -7.40
C ARG A 257 2.81 -20.55 -6.66
N LEU A 258 2.51 -21.75 -7.12
CA LEU A 258 2.92 -22.99 -6.44
C LEU A 258 4.24 -23.53 -6.98
N HIS A 259 4.45 -23.42 -8.29
CA HIS A 259 5.61 -23.96 -8.97
C HIS A 259 6.20 -22.94 -9.95
N ALA A 260 7.46 -23.13 -10.30
CA ALA A 260 8.15 -22.26 -11.26
C ALA A 260 7.52 -22.30 -12.67
N GLY A 261 6.94 -23.44 -13.04
CA GLY A 261 6.23 -23.65 -14.30
C GLY A 261 4.79 -23.15 -14.34
N ASP A 262 4.24 -22.63 -13.23
CA ASP A 262 2.91 -22.01 -13.25
C ASP A 262 2.90 -20.78 -14.18
N THR A 263 1.93 -20.71 -15.10
CA THR A 263 1.85 -19.66 -16.12
C THR A 263 0.46 -19.04 -16.18
N PHE A 264 0.37 -17.74 -16.42
CA PHE A 264 -0.89 -17.09 -16.74
C PHE A 264 -1.36 -17.46 -18.16
N ALA A 265 -2.67 -17.54 -18.35
CA ALA A 265 -3.28 -17.81 -19.65
C ALA A 265 -3.07 -16.66 -20.66
N ARG A 266 -2.89 -15.44 -20.14
CA ARG A 266 -2.58 -14.23 -20.92
C ARG A 266 -1.83 -13.22 -20.04
N ALA A 267 -1.35 -12.15 -20.61
CA ALA A 267 -0.92 -10.99 -19.82
C ALA A 267 -2.13 -10.35 -19.14
N TRP A 268 -2.17 -10.41 -17.82
CA TRP A 268 -3.19 -9.76 -16.99
C TRP A 268 -2.71 -8.39 -16.52
N ALA A 269 -3.60 -7.41 -16.51
CA ALA A 269 -3.44 -6.14 -15.83
C ALA A 269 -4.25 -6.13 -14.53
N SER A 270 -3.87 -5.25 -13.58
CA SER A 270 -4.70 -5.02 -12.40
C SER A 270 -6.07 -4.51 -12.83
N PHE A 271 -7.11 -5.14 -12.28
CA PHE A 271 -8.53 -4.88 -12.53
C PHE A 271 -9.07 -5.38 -13.87
N ASP A 272 -8.34 -6.26 -14.56
CA ASP A 272 -8.93 -7.01 -15.67
C ASP A 272 -10.13 -7.82 -15.15
N PRO A 273 -11.31 -7.68 -15.79
CA PRO A 273 -12.49 -8.44 -15.40
C PRO A 273 -12.34 -9.91 -15.79
N VAL A 274 -12.91 -10.77 -14.98
CA VAL A 274 -13.06 -12.20 -15.26
C VAL A 274 -14.47 -12.64 -14.94
N SER A 275 -15.00 -13.56 -15.76
CA SER A 275 -16.27 -14.25 -15.52
C SER A 275 -16.04 -15.61 -14.89
N ALA A 276 -17.04 -16.13 -14.20
CA ALA A 276 -17.00 -17.49 -13.68
C ALA A 276 -16.66 -18.49 -14.77
N GLY A 277 -15.67 -19.35 -14.53
CA GLY A 277 -15.15 -20.34 -15.49
C GLY A 277 -14.01 -19.84 -16.37
N ASP A 278 -13.71 -18.55 -16.43
CA ASP A 278 -12.58 -18.03 -17.22
C ASP A 278 -11.24 -18.65 -16.75
N LEU A 279 -10.40 -19.01 -17.72
CA LEU A 279 -9.06 -19.52 -17.45
C LEU A 279 -8.14 -18.37 -17.08
N ILE A 280 -7.64 -18.37 -15.84
CA ILE A 280 -6.68 -17.36 -15.36
C ILE A 280 -5.25 -17.80 -15.64
N GLY A 281 -4.96 -19.08 -15.43
CA GLY A 281 -3.64 -19.64 -15.64
C GLY A 281 -3.63 -21.17 -15.55
N THR A 282 -2.44 -21.76 -15.71
CA THR A 282 -2.24 -23.20 -15.66
C THR A 282 -1.06 -23.49 -14.73
N ARG A 283 -1.21 -24.46 -13.84
CA ARG A 283 -0.16 -25.00 -12.98
C ARG A 283 0.85 -25.80 -13.77
N GLU A 284 2.03 -26.01 -13.22
CA GLU A 284 3.08 -26.83 -13.83
C GLU A 284 2.62 -28.27 -14.14
N ASP A 285 1.75 -28.82 -13.32
CA ASP A 285 1.16 -30.17 -13.50
C ASP A 285 0.00 -30.22 -14.52
N GLY A 286 -0.32 -29.10 -15.17
CA GLY A 286 -1.43 -28.99 -16.11
C GLY A 286 -2.78 -28.63 -15.46
N THR A 287 -2.86 -28.50 -14.14
CA THR A 287 -4.10 -28.10 -13.46
C THR A 287 -4.47 -26.67 -13.84
N GLU A 288 -5.68 -26.47 -14.31
CA GLU A 288 -6.21 -25.15 -14.65
C GLU A 288 -6.63 -24.36 -13.42
N VAL A 289 -6.25 -23.09 -13.39
CA VAL A 289 -6.69 -22.09 -12.41
C VAL A 289 -7.78 -21.25 -13.06
N ARG A 290 -9.03 -21.48 -12.66
CA ARG A 290 -10.19 -20.80 -13.23
C ARG A 290 -10.87 -19.91 -12.20
N ALA A 291 -11.45 -18.79 -12.66
CA ALA A 291 -12.28 -17.93 -11.85
C ALA A 291 -13.50 -18.71 -11.32
N GLN A 292 -13.68 -18.76 -10.01
CA GLN A 292 -14.82 -19.46 -9.39
C GLN A 292 -16.10 -18.63 -9.47
N ARG A 293 -16.00 -17.33 -9.77
CA ARG A 293 -17.08 -16.35 -9.85
C ARG A 293 -16.64 -15.13 -10.65
N ASP A 294 -17.57 -14.25 -10.99
CA ASP A 294 -17.25 -12.96 -11.62
C ASP A 294 -16.47 -12.06 -10.66
N GLY A 295 -15.52 -11.33 -11.20
CA GLY A 295 -14.67 -10.43 -10.41
C GLY A 295 -13.53 -9.80 -11.20
N PHE A 296 -12.45 -9.49 -10.52
CA PHE A 296 -11.29 -8.79 -11.08
C PHE A 296 -9.99 -9.41 -10.59
N ILE A 297 -9.00 -9.48 -11.47
CA ILE A 297 -7.61 -9.80 -11.10
C ILE A 297 -6.96 -8.53 -10.56
N VAL A 298 -6.25 -8.62 -9.43
CA VAL A 298 -5.52 -7.50 -8.82
C VAL A 298 -4.08 -7.94 -8.53
N PHE A 299 -3.12 -7.08 -8.78
CA PHE A 299 -1.69 -7.36 -8.59
C PHE A 299 -1.19 -8.66 -9.24
N PRO A 300 -1.53 -8.96 -10.52
CA PRO A 300 -1.00 -10.15 -11.15
C PRO A 300 0.52 -10.07 -11.24
N ASN A 301 1.22 -11.10 -10.75
CA ASN A 301 2.68 -11.14 -10.71
C ASN A 301 3.23 -12.34 -11.47
N PRO A 302 3.54 -12.23 -12.77
CA PRO A 302 4.08 -13.33 -13.56
C PRO A 302 5.49 -13.75 -13.10
N ALA A 303 6.19 -12.90 -12.36
CA ALA A 303 7.52 -13.16 -11.82
C ALA A 303 7.50 -13.58 -10.33
N ALA A 304 6.33 -13.86 -9.75
CA ALA A 304 6.25 -14.35 -8.37
C ALA A 304 7.10 -15.60 -8.19
N THR A 305 7.86 -15.69 -7.12
CA THR A 305 8.56 -16.93 -6.76
C THR A 305 7.55 -17.94 -6.18
N PRO A 306 7.76 -19.24 -6.34
CA PRO A 306 6.89 -20.25 -5.73
C PRO A 306 6.69 -20.00 -4.23
N GLY A 307 5.44 -20.13 -3.79
CA GLY A 307 5.02 -19.86 -2.41
C GLY A 307 4.59 -18.42 -2.14
N ASN A 308 4.79 -17.49 -3.08
CA ASN A 308 4.35 -16.10 -2.95
C ASN A 308 3.08 -15.82 -3.77
N GLU A 309 2.49 -14.65 -3.50
CA GLU A 309 1.25 -14.20 -4.12
C GLU A 309 1.42 -14.11 -5.65
N TRP A 310 0.60 -14.89 -6.38
CA TRP A 310 0.54 -14.86 -7.84
C TRP A 310 -0.41 -13.77 -8.32
N PHE A 311 -1.59 -13.70 -7.71
CA PHE A 311 -2.56 -12.61 -7.90
C PHE A 311 -3.54 -12.57 -6.73
N TYR A 312 -4.24 -11.45 -6.61
CA TYR A 312 -5.41 -11.30 -5.77
C TYR A 312 -6.67 -11.30 -6.62
N PHE A 313 -7.75 -11.81 -6.06
CA PHE A 313 -9.07 -11.76 -6.64
C PHE A 313 -9.94 -10.77 -5.88
N ALA A 314 -10.60 -9.86 -6.60
CA ALA A 314 -11.47 -8.86 -6.03
C ALA A 314 -12.88 -8.95 -6.60
N ARG A 315 -13.85 -8.44 -5.82
CA ARG A 315 -15.25 -8.24 -6.24
C ARG A 315 -15.65 -6.81 -5.94
N ARG A 316 -16.82 -6.38 -6.47
CA ARG A 316 -17.45 -5.15 -5.99
C ARG A 316 -17.73 -5.28 -4.51
N SER A 317 -17.39 -4.25 -3.74
CA SER A 317 -17.71 -4.20 -2.31
C SER A 317 -19.19 -3.88 -2.12
N GLU A 318 -19.75 -4.40 -1.03
CA GLU A 318 -21.10 -4.05 -0.56
C GLU A 318 -21.10 -2.79 0.34
N ARG A 319 -19.89 -2.33 0.76
CA ARG A 319 -19.73 -1.11 1.53
C ARG A 319 -20.10 0.11 0.69
N ALA A 320 -21.01 0.94 1.20
CA ALA A 320 -21.38 2.20 0.58
C ALA A 320 -20.27 3.25 0.81
N LEU A 321 -19.96 4.05 -0.21
CA LEU A 321 -19.11 5.24 -0.08
C LEU A 321 -19.98 6.46 0.21
N HIS A 322 -19.53 7.31 1.13
CA HIS A 322 -20.23 8.51 1.57
C HIS A 322 -19.54 9.75 0.96
N THR A 323 -20.11 10.31 -0.11
CA THR A 323 -19.60 11.51 -0.82
C THR A 323 -20.13 12.80 -0.21
#